data_0be849400788977ad74ec1ede6eacec7
#
_entry.id   0be849400788977ad74ec1ede6eacec7
#
_cell.length_a   1.000
_cell.length_b   1.000
_cell.length_c   1.000
_cell.angle_alpha   90.00
_cell.angle_beta   90.00
_cell.angle_gamma   90.00
#
_symmetry.space_group_name_H-M   'P 1'
#
loop_
_entity.id
_entity.type
_entity.pdbx_description
1 polymer ?
#
loop_
_entity_poly.entity_id
_entity_poly.type
_entity_poly.pdbx_seq_one_letter_code
_entity_poly.pdbx_strand_id
1 'polypeptide(L)'
;MSDYGAQFNSVADLVSTATKGIFNKIDHMLFKALIAGLKNEDYQAVSIVIEQLVKEQKPVSIPPLYFVSQAHPNDRARQKAEFALTTFKQDKKIAELTAGKELKAAVADLIKEFGNYKS
;
A
#
# COMPACT_ATOMS: atom_id res chain seq x y z
N MET A 1 15.50 14.18 -9.22
CA MET A 1 14.04 14.04 -9.18
C MET A 1 13.63 12.63 -8.87
N SER A 2 12.64 12.50 -8.04
CA SER A 2 12.15 11.20 -7.62
C SER A 2 11.16 10.64 -8.66
N ASP A 3 11.31 9.38 -9.04
CA ASP A 3 10.34 8.68 -9.88
C ASP A 3 9.22 8.05 -9.04
N TYR A 4 9.18 8.39 -7.77
CA TYR A 4 8.24 7.78 -6.83
C TYR A 4 6.79 7.87 -7.30
N GLY A 5 6.36 9.04 -7.74
CA GLY A 5 4.97 9.24 -8.19
C GLY A 5 4.59 8.34 -9.34
N ALA A 6 5.47 8.22 -10.33
CA ALA A 6 5.22 7.37 -11.50
C ALA A 6 5.20 5.89 -11.10
N GLN A 7 6.13 5.46 -10.26
CA GLN A 7 6.17 4.10 -9.75
C GLN A 7 4.94 3.78 -8.91
N PHE A 8 4.53 4.74 -8.06
CA PHE A 8 3.35 4.55 -7.24
C PHE A 8 2.08 4.42 -8.08
N ASN A 9 1.97 5.18 -9.17
CA ASN A 9 0.81 5.05 -10.05
C ASN A 9 0.66 3.63 -10.57
N SER A 10 1.77 2.96 -10.93
CA SER A 10 1.73 1.57 -11.37
C SER A 10 1.23 0.64 -10.27
N VAL A 11 1.69 0.85 -9.05
CA VAL A 11 1.23 0.05 -7.90
C VAL A 11 -0.25 0.30 -7.64
N ALA A 12 -0.68 1.56 -7.66
CA ALA A 12 -2.07 1.92 -7.42
C ALA A 12 -2.99 1.29 -8.47
N ASP A 13 -2.58 1.27 -9.73
CA ASP A 13 -3.37 0.65 -10.80
C ASP A 13 -3.50 -0.85 -10.58
N LEU A 14 -2.42 -1.52 -10.19
CA LEU A 14 -2.47 -2.96 -9.92
C LEU A 14 -3.39 -3.27 -8.74
N VAL A 15 -3.29 -2.50 -7.67
CA VAL A 15 -4.13 -2.68 -6.50
C VAL A 15 -5.60 -2.40 -6.84
N SER A 16 -5.86 -1.34 -7.57
CA SER A 16 -7.21 -0.98 -7.98
C SER A 16 -7.85 -2.07 -8.83
N THR A 17 -7.08 -2.63 -9.76
CA THR A 17 -7.56 -3.73 -10.60
C THR A 17 -7.83 -4.98 -9.77
N ALA A 18 -6.93 -5.33 -8.87
CA ALA A 18 -7.06 -6.52 -8.04
C ALA A 18 -8.27 -6.44 -7.10
N THR A 19 -8.61 -5.24 -6.62
CA THR A 19 -9.69 -5.05 -5.66
C THR A 19 -11.04 -4.77 -6.30
N LYS A 20 -11.10 -4.66 -7.60
CA LYS A 20 -12.31 -4.26 -8.31
C LYS A 20 -13.50 -5.17 -8.02
N GLY A 21 -13.27 -6.47 -7.82
CA GLY A 21 -14.34 -7.43 -7.59
C GLY A 21 -14.74 -7.64 -6.14
N ILE A 22 -14.03 -7.05 -5.18
CA ILE A 22 -14.29 -7.29 -3.76
C ILE A 22 -15.00 -6.13 -3.05
N PHE A 23 -15.02 -4.95 -3.65
CA PHE A 23 -15.71 -3.79 -3.11
C PHE A 23 -16.94 -3.50 -3.95
N ASN A 24 -17.99 -2.92 -3.33
CA ASN A 24 -19.03 -2.32 -4.12
C ASN A 24 -18.45 -1.08 -4.82
N LYS A 25 -19.19 -0.52 -5.77
CA LYS A 25 -18.69 0.55 -6.61
C LYS A 25 -18.24 1.78 -5.82
N ILE A 26 -19.03 2.18 -4.82
CA ILE A 26 -18.74 3.36 -4.01
C ILE A 26 -17.51 3.10 -3.14
N ASP A 27 -17.46 1.96 -2.47
CA ASP A 27 -16.33 1.61 -1.61
C ASP A 27 -15.04 1.48 -2.42
N HIS A 28 -15.12 0.95 -3.63
CA HIS A 28 -13.97 0.85 -4.51
C HIS A 28 -13.44 2.23 -4.89
N MET A 29 -14.34 3.15 -5.21
CA MET A 29 -13.95 4.53 -5.52
C MET A 29 -13.29 5.22 -4.33
N LEU A 30 -13.84 5.02 -3.13
CA LEU A 30 -13.29 5.62 -1.91
C LEU A 30 -11.92 5.04 -1.59
N PHE A 31 -11.76 3.73 -1.70
CA PHE A 31 -10.47 3.08 -1.47
C PHE A 31 -9.44 3.56 -2.48
N LYS A 32 -9.82 3.61 -3.75
CA LYS A 32 -8.93 4.07 -4.82
C LYS A 32 -8.46 5.50 -4.58
N ALA A 33 -9.39 6.37 -4.17
CA ALA A 33 -9.04 7.77 -3.85
C ALA A 33 -8.12 7.85 -2.64
N LEU A 34 -8.37 7.02 -1.64
CA LEU A 34 -7.55 7.01 -0.43
C LEU A 34 -6.12 6.57 -0.71
N ILE A 35 -5.93 5.46 -1.42
CA ILE A 35 -4.57 4.99 -1.71
C ILE A 35 -3.83 5.94 -2.66
N ALA A 36 -4.55 6.68 -3.50
CA ALA A 36 -3.92 7.68 -4.37
C ALA A 36 -3.21 8.76 -3.54
N GLY A 37 -3.66 9.03 -2.33
CA GLY A 37 -3.01 9.99 -1.44
C GLY A 37 -1.62 9.57 -0.98
N LEU A 38 -1.29 8.28 -1.06
CA LEU A 38 0.04 7.79 -0.71
C LEU A 38 1.10 8.25 -1.72
N LYS A 39 0.69 8.73 -2.88
CA LYS A 39 1.57 9.29 -3.90
C LYS A 39 2.21 10.60 -3.43
N ASN A 40 1.59 11.30 -2.50
CA ASN A 40 2.05 12.61 -2.06
C ASN A 40 3.41 12.50 -1.40
N GLU A 41 4.37 13.36 -1.80
CA GLU A 41 5.71 13.35 -1.23
C GLU A 41 5.79 14.12 0.08
N ASP A 42 4.79 14.96 0.38
CA ASP A 42 4.74 15.68 1.64
C ASP A 42 4.38 14.74 2.80
N TYR A 43 5.21 14.77 3.85
CA TYR A 43 5.02 13.88 4.98
C TYR A 43 3.66 14.06 5.66
N GLN A 44 3.22 15.31 5.86
CA GLN A 44 1.97 15.54 6.56
C GLN A 44 0.78 14.96 5.80
N ALA A 45 0.76 15.15 4.49
CA ALA A 45 -0.32 14.66 3.66
C ALA A 45 -0.33 13.12 3.61
N VAL A 46 0.83 12.50 3.37
CA VAL A 46 0.89 11.03 3.29
C VAL A 46 0.63 10.39 4.65
N SER A 47 1.04 11.06 5.73
CA SER A 47 0.83 10.58 7.09
C SER A 47 -0.66 10.42 7.42
N ILE A 48 -1.47 11.38 7.00
CA ILE A 48 -2.92 11.33 7.23
C ILE A 48 -3.53 10.11 6.53
N VAL A 49 -3.09 9.84 5.31
CA VAL A 49 -3.58 8.70 4.54
C VAL A 49 -3.17 7.39 5.21
N ILE A 50 -1.90 7.29 5.63
CA ILE A 50 -1.42 6.09 6.32
C ILE A 50 -2.24 5.83 7.58
N GLU A 51 -2.50 6.87 8.38
CA GLU A 51 -3.30 6.72 9.59
C GLU A 51 -4.72 6.23 9.29
N GLN A 52 -5.31 6.71 8.22
CA GLN A 52 -6.65 6.26 7.83
C GLN A 52 -6.64 4.79 7.41
N LEU A 53 -5.62 4.36 6.65
CA LEU A 53 -5.50 2.97 6.24
C LEU A 53 -5.30 2.04 7.44
N VAL A 54 -4.52 2.49 8.43
CA VAL A 54 -4.35 1.74 9.68
C VAL A 54 -5.68 1.62 10.42
N LYS A 55 -6.43 2.70 10.48
CA LYS A 55 -7.71 2.71 11.17
C LYS A 55 -8.70 1.73 10.54
N GLU A 56 -8.71 1.65 9.22
CA GLU A 56 -9.61 0.76 8.50
C GLU A 56 -9.19 -0.70 8.52
N GLN A 57 -7.89 -0.97 8.67
CA GLN A 57 -7.33 -2.32 8.78
C GLN A 57 -7.74 -3.28 7.66
N LYS A 58 -7.87 -2.78 6.43
CA LYS A 58 -8.17 -3.63 5.27
C LYS A 58 -6.87 -4.23 4.73
N PRO A 59 -6.75 -5.56 4.64
CA PRO A 59 -5.51 -6.18 4.14
C PRO A 59 -5.10 -5.75 2.75
N VAL A 60 -6.03 -5.30 1.93
CA VAL A 60 -5.72 -4.77 0.59
C VAL A 60 -4.83 -3.52 0.65
N SER A 61 -4.71 -2.90 1.83
CA SER A 61 -3.83 -1.75 2.03
C SER A 61 -2.36 -2.16 2.21
N ILE A 62 -2.08 -3.44 2.47
CA ILE A 62 -0.72 -3.91 2.71
C ILE A 62 0.21 -3.67 1.52
N PRO A 63 -0.15 -4.05 0.28
CA PRO A 63 0.75 -3.80 -0.85
C PRO A 63 1.12 -2.33 -1.04
N PRO A 64 0.17 -1.39 -1.07
CA PRO A 64 0.57 0.02 -1.23
C PRO A 64 1.36 0.56 -0.04
N LEU A 65 1.04 0.14 1.19
CA LEU A 65 1.83 0.55 2.36
C LEU A 65 3.24 -0.01 2.30
N TYR A 66 3.41 -1.25 1.85
CA TYR A 66 4.74 -1.81 1.69
C TYR A 66 5.56 -0.99 0.69
N PHE A 67 4.95 -0.62 -0.44
CA PHE A 67 5.64 0.21 -1.42
C PHE A 67 6.10 1.54 -0.81
N VAL A 68 5.24 2.20 -0.04
CA VAL A 68 5.60 3.46 0.63
C VAL A 68 6.79 3.23 1.57
N SER A 69 6.78 2.14 2.33
CA SER A 69 7.84 1.84 3.29
C SER A 69 9.19 1.64 2.64
N GLN A 70 9.22 1.27 1.36
CA GLN A 70 10.45 0.98 0.64
C GLN A 70 10.88 2.11 -0.29
N ALA A 71 9.96 2.86 -0.84
CA ALA A 71 10.25 3.75 -1.96
C ALA A 71 9.96 5.23 -1.72
N HIS A 72 9.19 5.58 -0.70
CA HIS A 72 8.84 6.98 -0.47
C HIS A 72 10.10 7.82 -0.25
N PRO A 73 10.19 9.00 -0.87
CA PRO A 73 11.41 9.83 -0.75
C PRO A 73 11.65 10.42 0.65
N ASN A 74 10.63 10.47 1.51
CA ASN A 74 10.75 11.02 2.85
C ASN A 74 10.97 9.90 3.88
N ASP A 75 12.05 9.99 4.67
CA ASP A 75 12.40 8.98 5.66
C ASP A 75 11.31 8.74 6.70
N ARG A 76 10.70 9.82 7.17
CA ARG A 76 9.65 9.70 8.18
C ARG A 76 8.42 9.00 7.65
N ALA A 77 8.10 9.26 6.39
CA ALA A 77 6.98 8.59 5.73
C ALA A 77 7.24 7.09 5.58
N ARG A 78 8.48 6.72 5.18
CA ARG A 78 8.86 5.31 5.09
C ARG A 78 8.72 4.61 6.44
N GLN A 79 9.23 5.25 7.49
CA GLN A 79 9.16 4.68 8.84
C GLN A 79 7.71 4.54 9.31
N LYS A 80 6.87 5.53 9.02
CA LYS A 80 5.48 5.48 9.41
C LYS A 80 4.74 4.36 8.68
N ALA A 81 5.01 4.18 7.40
CA ALA A 81 4.42 3.08 6.63
C ALA A 81 4.88 1.72 7.15
N GLU A 82 6.17 1.61 7.51
CA GLU A 82 6.71 0.38 8.08
C GLU A 82 6.02 0.03 9.39
N PHE A 83 5.86 1.02 10.27
CA PHE A 83 5.12 0.82 11.52
C PHE A 83 3.66 0.44 11.24
N ALA A 84 3.03 1.11 10.27
CA ALA A 84 1.65 0.81 9.90
C ALA A 84 1.48 -0.64 9.47
N LEU A 85 2.44 -1.19 8.73
CA LEU A 85 2.39 -2.60 8.32
C LEU A 85 2.36 -3.54 9.52
N THR A 86 3.08 -3.23 10.60
CA THR A 86 3.08 -4.08 11.78
C THR A 86 1.71 -4.18 12.44
N THR A 87 0.88 -3.15 12.27
CA THR A 87 -0.46 -3.16 12.88
C THR A 87 -1.39 -4.20 12.26
N PHE A 88 -1.08 -4.67 11.06
CA PHE A 88 -1.89 -5.69 10.39
C PHE A 88 -1.56 -7.10 10.89
N LYS A 89 -0.48 -7.25 11.66
CA LYS A 89 -0.06 -8.53 12.26
C LYS A 89 0.20 -9.61 11.22
N GLN A 90 0.77 -9.22 10.08
CA GLN A 90 1.12 -10.13 9.00
C GLN A 90 2.62 -10.08 8.69
N ASP A 91 3.43 -9.66 9.68
CA ASP A 91 4.86 -9.42 9.47
C ASP A 91 5.58 -10.63 8.90
N LYS A 92 5.29 -11.83 9.45
CA LYS A 92 5.92 -13.04 8.97
C LYS A 92 5.59 -13.33 7.52
N LYS A 93 4.33 -13.23 7.15
CA LYS A 93 3.90 -13.48 5.78
C LYS A 93 4.45 -12.44 4.81
N ILE A 94 4.45 -11.17 5.23
CA ILE A 94 5.03 -10.10 4.42
C ILE A 94 6.52 -10.38 4.18
N ALA A 95 7.25 -10.76 5.23
CA ALA A 95 8.67 -11.07 5.10
C ALA A 95 8.91 -12.25 4.16
N GLU A 96 8.11 -13.31 4.28
CA GLU A 96 8.23 -14.48 3.41
C GLU A 96 7.98 -14.14 1.94
N LEU A 97 6.99 -13.29 1.68
CA LEU A 97 6.60 -12.95 0.32
C LEU A 97 7.54 -11.96 -0.35
N THR A 98 8.31 -11.20 0.45
CA THR A 98 9.16 -10.13 -0.08
C THR A 98 10.64 -10.43 -0.02
N ALA A 99 11.06 -11.45 0.73
CA ALA A 99 12.48 -11.74 0.95
C ALA A 99 13.20 -12.08 -0.35
N GLY A 100 14.33 -11.41 -0.59
CA GLY A 100 15.17 -11.68 -1.76
C GLY A 100 14.60 -11.19 -3.08
N LYS A 101 13.51 -10.43 -3.06
CA LYS A 101 12.85 -9.97 -4.28
C LYS A 101 13.06 -8.47 -4.48
N GLU A 102 13.14 -8.06 -5.73
CA GLU A 102 13.10 -6.64 -6.02
C GLU A 102 11.69 -6.09 -5.72
N LEU A 103 11.62 -4.78 -5.54
CA LEU A 103 10.40 -4.14 -5.05
C LEU A 103 9.16 -4.46 -5.87
N LYS A 104 9.26 -4.38 -7.19
CA LYS A 104 8.12 -4.62 -8.07
C LYS A 104 7.58 -6.05 -7.92
N ALA A 105 8.47 -7.03 -7.87
CA ALA A 105 8.08 -8.43 -7.70
C ALA A 105 7.47 -8.67 -6.32
N ALA A 106 8.05 -8.06 -5.28
CA ALA A 106 7.53 -8.17 -3.93
C ALA A 106 6.12 -7.61 -3.83
N VAL A 107 5.90 -6.43 -4.40
CA VAL A 107 4.57 -5.81 -4.40
C VAL A 107 3.56 -6.67 -5.15
N ALA A 108 3.95 -7.24 -6.29
CA ALA A 108 3.05 -8.11 -7.06
C ALA A 108 2.62 -9.32 -6.24
N ASP A 109 3.54 -9.93 -5.50
CA ASP A 109 3.21 -11.08 -4.66
C ASP A 109 2.33 -10.70 -3.48
N LEU A 110 2.55 -9.51 -2.90
CA LEU A 110 1.67 -9.01 -1.84
C LEU A 110 0.25 -8.75 -2.37
N ILE A 111 0.13 -8.27 -3.59
CA ILE A 111 -1.19 -8.06 -4.20
C ILE A 111 -1.90 -9.40 -4.40
N LYS A 112 -1.18 -10.43 -4.83
CA LYS A 112 -1.76 -11.77 -4.97
C LYS A 112 -2.30 -12.30 -3.64
N GLU A 113 -1.55 -12.09 -2.57
CA GLU A 113 -1.91 -12.62 -1.26
C GLU A 113 -3.03 -11.81 -0.60
N PHE A 114 -2.95 -10.49 -0.66
CA PHE A 114 -3.82 -9.61 0.11
C PHE A 114 -4.83 -8.84 -0.74
N GLY A 115 -4.62 -8.74 -2.05
CA GLY A 115 -5.45 -7.94 -2.94
C GLY A 115 -6.83 -8.53 -3.22
N ASN A 116 -7.00 -9.84 -2.99
CA ASN A 116 -8.28 -10.53 -3.19
C ASN A 116 -8.97 -10.86 -1.88
N TYR A 117 -8.62 -10.15 -0.83
CA TYR A 117 -9.19 -10.39 0.47
C TYR A 117 -10.71 -10.19 0.46
N LYS A 118 -11.43 -11.19 0.92
CA LYS A 118 -12.88 -11.13 1.09
C LYS A 118 -13.17 -11.14 2.58
N SER A 119 -13.75 -10.07 3.06
CA SER A 119 -14.15 -9.97 4.45
C SER A 119 -15.31 -10.91 4.77
#